data_dca761946b3b1b62f2c8ad1f42216580
#
_entry.id   dca761946b3b1b62f2c8ad1f42216580
#
_cell.length_a   1.000
_cell.length_b   1.000
_cell.length_c   1.000
_cell.angle_alpha   90.00
_cell.angle_beta   90.00
_cell.angle_gamma   90.00
#
_symmetry.space_group_name_H-M   'P 1'
#
loop_
_entity.id
_entity.type
_entity.pdbx_description
1 polymer ?
#
loop_
_entity_poly.entity_id
_entity_poly.type
_entity_poly.pdbx_seq_one_letter_code
_entity_poly.pdbx_strand_id
1 'polypeptide(L)'
;MNQPWDLDFTLDHSAVLKLARRCGLTGTPVVLGAGWDYSTFVCDETVIRVPKRLETADALASELALLLDLPNDLPLSVPRPRAELVAVDGIPYAAMVYPLLKGTQLCALPDTLKLDATVFGEQMGQFLRALHSQPMDEYPEPFSFNEWIEFVLKHLDIIDAHVEVPVGETIRDLLKRPLPDFDSRQVLCHMDLNDEHVLIDALSGRASAVIDWGDAEPGPWWFDFTGLWLWGGSKALDAALSVYGRKLTDGETAWFQQHALIVSIGSLYYEICLDPASEATRTWRDRLERSMRAARR
;
A
#
# COMPACT_ATOMS: atom_id res chain seq x y z
N MET A 1 -15.86 -7.98 -21.67
CA MET A 1 -15.59 -6.58 -21.29
C MET A 1 -14.25 -6.63 -20.61
N ASN A 2 -13.29 -5.78 -20.98
CA ASN A 2 -12.03 -5.68 -20.25
C ASN A 2 -12.33 -5.24 -18.82
N GLN A 3 -11.62 -5.81 -17.87
CA GLN A 3 -11.69 -5.40 -16.48
C GLN A 3 -10.93 -4.08 -16.30
N PRO A 4 -11.27 -3.26 -15.31
CA PRO A 4 -10.59 -1.98 -15.07
C PRO A 4 -9.07 -2.08 -14.88
N TRP A 5 -8.58 -3.27 -14.52
CA TRP A 5 -7.17 -3.58 -14.28
C TRP A 5 -6.46 -4.28 -15.45
N ASP A 6 -7.16 -4.51 -16.57
CA ASP A 6 -6.53 -5.08 -17.76
C ASP A 6 -5.64 -4.04 -18.45
N LEU A 7 -4.66 -4.53 -19.21
CA LEU A 7 -3.88 -3.70 -20.11
C LEU A 7 -4.79 -3.14 -21.22
N ASP A 8 -4.67 -1.86 -21.52
CA ASP A 8 -5.34 -1.22 -22.65
C ASP A 8 -4.57 -1.43 -23.99
N PHE A 9 -3.44 -2.11 -23.92
CA PHE A 9 -2.59 -2.48 -25.06
C PHE A 9 -2.01 -3.88 -24.90
N THR A 10 -1.40 -4.41 -25.95
CA THR A 10 -0.67 -5.68 -25.87
C THR A 10 0.78 -5.45 -25.47
N LEU A 11 1.20 -5.94 -24.30
CA LEU A 11 2.57 -5.87 -23.84
C LEU A 11 3.36 -7.08 -24.38
N ASP A 12 4.15 -6.84 -25.43
CA ASP A 12 5.03 -7.85 -26.02
C ASP A 12 6.36 -7.95 -25.25
N HIS A 13 6.80 -9.19 -25.00
CA HIS A 13 8.09 -9.47 -24.36
C HIS A 13 9.27 -8.81 -25.09
N SER A 14 9.22 -8.71 -26.42
CA SER A 14 10.26 -8.03 -27.21
C SER A 14 10.33 -6.53 -26.89
N ALA A 15 9.22 -5.89 -26.62
CA ALA A 15 9.16 -4.48 -26.24
C ALA A 15 9.75 -4.25 -24.84
N VAL A 16 9.46 -5.15 -23.89
CA VAL A 16 10.08 -5.11 -22.54
C VAL A 16 11.59 -5.32 -22.64
N LEU A 17 12.06 -6.23 -23.51
CA LEU A 17 13.48 -6.42 -23.76
C LEU A 17 14.15 -5.17 -24.35
N LYS A 18 13.49 -4.49 -25.31
CA LYS A 18 13.99 -3.21 -25.85
C LYS A 18 14.09 -2.16 -24.74
N LEU A 19 13.10 -2.10 -23.85
CA LEU A 19 13.09 -1.18 -22.71
C LEU A 19 14.29 -1.46 -21.78
N ALA A 20 14.53 -2.73 -21.43
CA ALA A 20 15.71 -3.11 -20.64
C ALA A 20 17.02 -2.70 -21.33
N ARG A 21 17.17 -2.93 -22.64
CA ARG A 21 18.36 -2.53 -23.41
C ARG A 21 18.56 -1.02 -23.44
N ARG A 22 17.47 -0.25 -23.59
CA ARG A 22 17.54 1.22 -23.54
C ARG A 22 17.99 1.71 -22.16
N CYS A 23 17.69 0.96 -21.10
CA CYS A 23 18.18 1.21 -19.75
C CYS A 23 19.64 0.74 -19.51
N GLY A 24 20.30 0.16 -20.51
CA GLY A 24 21.68 -0.38 -20.40
C GLY A 24 21.74 -1.72 -19.68
N LEU A 25 20.60 -2.42 -19.49
CA LEU A 25 20.54 -3.72 -18.85
C LEU A 25 20.85 -4.82 -19.87
N THR A 26 21.59 -5.85 -19.47
CA THR A 26 22.06 -6.93 -20.37
C THR A 26 21.33 -8.25 -20.15
N GLY A 27 20.69 -8.42 -19.01
CA GLY A 27 19.91 -9.60 -18.64
C GLY A 27 18.60 -9.72 -19.41
N THR A 28 17.86 -10.77 -19.13
CA THR A 28 16.50 -10.98 -19.65
C THR A 28 15.51 -10.51 -18.57
N PRO A 29 14.58 -9.59 -18.88
CA PRO A 29 13.54 -9.20 -17.94
C PRO A 29 12.67 -10.40 -17.54
N VAL A 30 12.43 -10.56 -16.24
CA VAL A 30 11.56 -11.58 -15.66
C VAL A 30 10.41 -10.87 -14.99
N VAL A 31 9.20 -11.39 -15.12
CA VAL A 31 8.02 -10.86 -14.42
C VAL A 31 8.25 -10.97 -12.92
N LEU A 32 8.20 -9.85 -12.22
CA LEU A 32 8.25 -9.78 -10.76
C LEU A 32 6.84 -9.80 -10.16
N GLY A 33 5.87 -9.15 -10.82
CA GLY A 33 4.48 -9.12 -10.44
C GLY A 33 3.63 -8.43 -11.49
N ALA A 34 2.32 -8.65 -11.40
CA ALA A 34 1.32 -7.97 -12.21
C ALA A 34 0.24 -7.44 -11.26
N GLY A 35 0.53 -6.30 -10.60
CA GLY A 35 -0.43 -5.57 -9.77
C GLY A 35 -1.57 -4.95 -10.58
N TRP A 36 -2.40 -4.16 -9.92
CA TRP A 36 -3.54 -3.48 -10.53
C TRP A 36 -3.14 -2.52 -11.66
N ASP A 37 -2.13 -1.70 -11.39
CA ASP A 37 -1.80 -0.54 -12.20
C ASP A 37 -0.57 -0.76 -13.10
N TYR A 38 0.32 -1.67 -12.70
CA TYR A 38 1.60 -1.85 -13.36
C TYR A 38 1.90 -3.31 -13.66
N SER A 39 2.56 -3.53 -14.78
CA SER A 39 3.32 -4.76 -15.06
C SER A 39 4.75 -4.52 -14.62
N THR A 40 5.22 -5.29 -13.63
CA THR A 40 6.53 -5.09 -13.01
C THR A 40 7.48 -6.22 -13.41
N PHE A 41 8.67 -5.83 -13.87
CA PHE A 41 9.74 -6.74 -14.28
C PHE A 41 11.00 -6.46 -13.46
N VAL A 42 11.84 -7.49 -13.32
CA VAL A 42 13.21 -7.36 -12.81
C VAL A 42 14.21 -7.81 -13.86
N CYS A 43 15.29 -7.04 -14.02
CA CYS A 43 16.39 -7.32 -14.91
C CYS A 43 17.68 -6.75 -14.30
N ASP A 44 18.72 -7.57 -14.12
CA ASP A 44 20.02 -7.15 -13.55
C ASP A 44 19.88 -6.32 -12.25
N GLU A 45 19.12 -6.81 -11.26
CA GLU A 45 18.80 -6.11 -10.00
C GLU A 45 18.14 -4.71 -10.19
N THR A 46 17.46 -4.53 -11.30
CA THR A 46 16.73 -3.30 -11.64
C THR A 46 15.27 -3.62 -11.86
N VAL A 47 14.40 -2.87 -11.24
CA VAL A 47 12.94 -2.93 -11.41
C VAL A 47 12.54 -2.04 -12.58
N ILE A 48 11.65 -2.54 -13.41
CA ILE A 48 11.01 -1.83 -14.52
C ILE A 48 9.51 -1.91 -14.31
N ARG A 49 8.84 -0.79 -14.02
CA ARG A 49 7.38 -0.67 -13.86
C ARG A 49 6.78 -0.05 -15.11
N VAL A 50 5.91 -0.80 -15.79
CA VAL A 50 5.21 -0.39 -17.00
C VAL A 50 3.75 -0.14 -16.68
N PRO A 51 3.22 1.07 -16.87
CA PRO A 51 1.80 1.36 -16.68
C PRO A 51 0.92 0.49 -17.57
N LYS A 52 -0.23 0.07 -17.06
CA LYS A 52 -1.19 -0.74 -17.80
C LYS A 52 -2.18 0.10 -18.60
N ARG A 53 -2.39 1.35 -18.22
CA ARG A 53 -3.42 2.26 -18.76
C ARG A 53 -2.91 3.70 -18.76
N LEU A 54 -3.61 4.57 -19.50
CA LEU A 54 -3.27 6.00 -19.55
C LEU A 54 -3.32 6.66 -18.15
N GLU A 55 -4.36 6.37 -17.38
CA GLU A 55 -4.54 6.92 -16.03
C GLU A 55 -3.37 6.58 -15.11
N THR A 56 -2.90 5.34 -15.18
CA THR A 56 -1.74 4.89 -14.37
C THR A 56 -0.42 5.44 -14.90
N ALA A 57 -0.33 5.81 -16.18
CA ALA A 57 0.83 6.49 -16.72
C ALA A 57 0.96 7.94 -16.20
N ASP A 58 -0.16 8.64 -16.05
CA ASP A 58 -0.19 9.99 -15.47
C ASP A 58 0.15 9.93 -13.97
N ALA A 59 -0.40 8.96 -13.23
CA ALA A 59 -0.08 8.73 -11.82
C ALA A 59 1.42 8.40 -11.62
N LEU A 60 2.03 7.61 -12.54
CA LEU A 60 3.44 7.27 -12.48
C LEU A 60 4.37 8.49 -12.58
N ALA A 61 3.99 9.51 -13.32
CA ALA A 61 4.75 10.76 -13.41
C ALA A 61 4.74 11.53 -12.07
N SER A 62 3.61 11.54 -11.38
CA SER A 62 3.47 12.13 -10.05
C SER A 62 4.27 11.34 -9.00
N GLU A 63 4.18 10.01 -9.02
CA GLU A 63 4.99 9.13 -8.17
C GLU A 63 6.50 9.35 -8.39
N LEU A 64 6.93 9.48 -9.65
CA LEU A 64 8.33 9.78 -9.98
C LEU A 64 8.78 11.09 -9.33
N ALA A 65 8.00 12.16 -9.50
CA ALA A 65 8.33 13.47 -8.93
C ALA A 65 8.45 13.39 -7.40
N LEU A 66 7.50 12.75 -6.73
CA LEU A 66 7.52 12.52 -5.29
C LEU A 66 8.78 11.76 -4.86
N LEU A 67 9.07 10.62 -5.48
CA LEU A 67 10.22 9.78 -5.11
C LEU A 67 11.57 10.48 -5.29
N LEU A 68 11.67 11.38 -6.27
CA LEU A 68 12.88 12.19 -6.50
C LEU A 68 13.05 13.28 -5.43
N ASP A 69 11.95 13.78 -4.86
CA ASP A 69 11.95 14.82 -3.82
C ASP A 69 12.17 14.24 -2.41
N LEU A 70 11.82 12.97 -2.18
CA LEU A 70 12.02 12.32 -0.88
C LEU A 70 13.49 12.31 -0.44
N PRO A 71 13.80 12.64 0.83
CA PRO A 71 15.15 12.68 1.34
C PRO A 71 15.83 11.30 1.30
N ASN A 72 17.16 11.30 1.14
CA ASN A 72 17.93 10.06 1.03
C ASN A 72 18.20 9.37 2.37
N ASP A 73 17.90 10.01 3.48
CA ASP A 73 18.18 9.58 4.84
C ASP A 73 16.94 9.12 5.61
N LEU A 74 15.88 8.76 4.89
CA LEU A 74 14.73 8.08 5.50
C LEU A 74 15.18 6.79 6.23
N PRO A 75 14.59 6.48 7.40
CA PRO A 75 14.97 5.30 8.20
C PRO A 75 14.84 3.94 7.50
N LEU A 76 13.95 3.85 6.50
CA LEU A 76 13.79 2.69 5.62
C LEU A 76 14.08 3.11 4.18
N SER A 77 14.60 2.18 3.38
CA SER A 77 14.83 2.42 1.97
C SER A 77 13.50 2.61 1.23
N VAL A 78 13.51 3.48 0.24
CA VAL A 78 12.38 3.69 -0.68
C VAL A 78 12.90 3.59 -2.13
N PRO A 79 12.05 3.36 -3.14
CA PRO A 79 12.48 3.35 -4.53
C PRO A 79 13.23 4.64 -4.88
N ARG A 80 14.35 4.48 -5.60
CA ARG A 80 15.17 5.61 -6.07
C ARG A 80 15.21 5.54 -7.60
N PRO A 81 14.18 6.05 -8.28
CA PRO A 81 14.07 5.96 -9.72
C PRO A 81 15.12 6.81 -10.42
N ARG A 82 15.32 6.51 -11.72
CA ARG A 82 16.01 7.43 -12.62
C ARG A 82 15.22 8.73 -12.72
N ALA A 83 15.91 9.83 -13.00
CA ALA A 83 15.31 11.16 -13.06
C ALA A 83 14.21 11.30 -14.15
N GLU A 84 14.17 10.38 -15.10
CA GLU A 84 13.22 10.42 -16.21
C GLU A 84 12.58 9.05 -16.44
N LEU A 85 11.32 9.06 -16.85
CA LEU A 85 10.62 7.88 -17.34
C LEU A 85 11.24 7.45 -18.70
N VAL A 86 11.26 6.16 -18.96
CA VAL A 86 11.90 5.58 -20.17
C VAL A 86 10.82 5.10 -21.13
N ALA A 87 10.78 5.70 -22.33
CA ALA A 87 9.89 5.31 -23.42
C ALA A 87 10.62 4.46 -24.46
N VAL A 88 9.90 3.51 -25.09
CA VAL A 88 10.37 2.72 -26.22
C VAL A 88 9.22 2.44 -27.19
N ASP A 89 9.55 2.20 -28.45
CA ASP A 89 8.58 1.79 -29.45
C ASP A 89 7.96 0.43 -29.10
N GLY A 90 6.64 0.35 -29.15
CA GLY A 90 5.86 -0.85 -28.84
C GLY A 90 5.30 -0.88 -27.41
N ILE A 91 5.61 0.13 -26.58
CA ILE A 91 4.94 0.38 -25.29
C ILE A 91 4.40 1.81 -25.33
N PRO A 92 3.08 2.01 -25.21
CA PRO A 92 2.48 3.35 -25.35
C PRO A 92 2.85 4.29 -24.21
N TYR A 93 3.21 3.76 -23.07
CA TYR A 93 3.51 4.52 -21.85
C TYR A 93 4.97 4.40 -21.45
N ALA A 94 5.53 5.49 -20.95
CA ALA A 94 6.89 5.45 -20.40
C ALA A 94 6.93 4.72 -19.07
N ALA A 95 8.01 3.97 -18.84
CA ALA A 95 8.21 3.14 -17.68
C ALA A 95 9.09 3.82 -16.63
N MET A 96 8.85 3.55 -15.35
CA MET A 96 9.73 3.92 -14.26
C MET A 96 10.77 2.82 -14.03
N VAL A 97 12.01 3.22 -13.77
CA VAL A 97 13.15 2.30 -13.62
C VAL A 97 13.96 2.69 -12.38
N TYR A 98 14.17 1.72 -11.46
CA TYR A 98 14.91 1.92 -10.22
C TYR A 98 15.62 0.64 -9.76
N PRO A 99 16.66 0.73 -8.91
CA PRO A 99 17.33 -0.43 -8.32
C PRO A 99 16.36 -1.29 -7.50
N LEU A 100 16.48 -2.62 -7.66
CA LEU A 100 15.69 -3.56 -6.84
C LEU A 100 16.03 -3.41 -5.36
N LEU A 101 15.04 -3.10 -4.55
CA LEU A 101 15.17 -3.07 -3.09
C LEU A 101 15.23 -4.50 -2.53
N LYS A 102 16.13 -4.72 -1.58
CA LYS A 102 16.35 -6.06 -1.00
C LYS A 102 15.40 -6.28 0.18
N GLY A 103 14.84 -7.47 0.23
CA GLY A 103 13.94 -7.91 1.28
C GLY A 103 12.84 -8.81 0.73
N THR A 104 12.10 -9.41 1.64
CA THR A 104 10.89 -10.19 1.34
C THR A 104 9.69 -9.41 1.81
N GLN A 105 8.61 -9.35 1.03
CA GLN A 105 7.36 -8.73 1.45
C GLN A 105 6.90 -9.34 2.76
N LEU A 106 6.40 -8.52 3.66
CA LEU A 106 5.96 -8.96 4.99
C LEU A 106 4.90 -10.07 4.89
N CYS A 107 3.96 -9.96 3.94
CA CYS A 107 2.93 -10.98 3.66
C CYS A 107 3.50 -12.31 3.17
N ALA A 108 4.68 -12.31 2.55
CA ALA A 108 5.34 -13.49 1.97
C ALA A 108 6.38 -14.13 2.91
N LEU A 109 6.49 -13.65 4.15
CA LEU A 109 7.42 -14.23 5.11
C LEU A 109 6.98 -15.65 5.52
N PRO A 110 7.93 -16.58 5.65
CA PRO A 110 7.61 -17.90 6.15
C PRO A 110 7.18 -17.85 7.62
N ASP A 111 6.23 -18.67 8.02
CA ASP A 111 5.71 -18.77 9.41
C ASP A 111 6.80 -19.02 10.46
N THR A 112 7.96 -19.52 10.03
CA THR A 112 9.13 -19.76 10.89
C THR A 112 9.86 -18.48 11.29
N LEU A 113 9.68 -17.40 10.53
CA LEU A 113 10.27 -16.09 10.83
C LEU A 113 9.30 -15.29 11.72
N LYS A 114 9.55 -15.30 13.03
CA LYS A 114 8.75 -14.51 13.98
C LYS A 114 9.30 -13.09 14.06
N LEU A 115 8.53 -12.13 13.59
CA LEU A 115 8.84 -10.72 13.81
C LEU A 115 8.58 -10.34 15.27
N ASP A 116 9.51 -9.58 15.86
CA ASP A 116 9.21 -8.88 17.11
C ASP A 116 8.34 -7.65 16.81
N ALA A 117 7.08 -7.74 17.19
CA ALA A 117 6.10 -6.68 16.92
C ALA A 117 6.50 -5.32 17.53
N THR A 118 7.24 -5.31 18.64
CA THR A 118 7.75 -4.07 19.24
C THR A 118 8.84 -3.46 18.36
N VAL A 119 9.85 -4.25 18.01
CA VAL A 119 10.97 -3.78 17.16
C VAL A 119 10.47 -3.32 15.80
N PHE A 120 9.57 -4.08 15.20
CA PHE A 120 8.94 -3.73 13.94
C PHE A 120 8.15 -2.41 14.05
N GLY A 121 7.31 -2.29 15.09
CA GLY A 121 6.55 -1.06 15.35
C GLY A 121 7.44 0.15 15.56
N GLU A 122 8.52 0.03 16.34
CA GLU A 122 9.50 1.10 16.55
C GLU A 122 10.12 1.57 15.23
N GLN A 123 10.51 0.64 14.34
CA GLN A 123 11.07 0.98 13.03
C GLN A 123 10.06 1.72 12.15
N MET A 124 8.81 1.21 12.08
CA MET A 124 7.76 1.86 11.32
C MET A 124 7.41 3.24 11.90
N GLY A 125 7.39 3.38 13.23
CA GLY A 125 7.18 4.67 13.89
C GLY A 125 8.28 5.69 13.59
N GLN A 126 9.55 5.26 13.52
CA GLN A 126 10.68 6.11 13.08
C GLN A 126 10.51 6.55 11.62
N PHE A 127 10.17 5.60 10.75
CA PHE A 127 9.95 5.86 9.33
C PHE A 127 8.80 6.84 9.12
N LEU A 128 7.62 6.58 9.71
CA LEU A 128 6.45 7.45 9.57
C LEU A 128 6.69 8.84 10.16
N ARG A 129 7.42 8.95 11.28
CA ARG A 129 7.79 10.26 11.82
C ARG A 129 8.65 11.06 10.85
N ALA A 130 9.60 10.41 10.18
CA ALA A 130 10.46 11.06 9.20
C ALA A 130 9.67 11.42 7.93
N LEU A 131 8.82 10.53 7.42
CA LEU A 131 7.97 10.77 6.26
C LEU A 131 6.99 11.93 6.52
N HIS A 132 6.24 11.87 7.61
CA HIS A 132 5.21 12.85 7.97
C HIS A 132 5.80 14.23 8.38
N SER A 133 7.11 14.34 8.52
CA SER A 133 7.79 15.62 8.74
C SER A 133 8.25 16.30 7.45
N GLN A 134 8.09 15.65 6.30
CA GLN A 134 8.46 16.23 5.03
C GLN A 134 7.58 17.45 4.73
N PRO A 135 8.17 18.51 4.15
CA PRO A 135 7.39 19.64 3.64
C PRO A 135 6.46 19.13 2.55
N MET A 136 5.26 19.68 2.51
CA MET A 136 4.29 19.40 1.46
C MET A 136 3.98 20.70 0.74
N ASP A 137 3.91 20.65 -0.58
CA ASP A 137 3.29 21.72 -1.35
C ASP A 137 1.77 21.77 -1.05
N GLU A 138 1.14 22.93 -1.26
CA GLU A 138 -0.30 23.04 -1.11
C GLU A 138 -0.98 22.13 -2.13
N TYR A 139 -1.60 21.07 -1.65
CA TYR A 139 -2.46 20.20 -2.46
C TYR A 139 -3.87 20.80 -2.56
N PRO A 140 -4.44 20.90 -3.76
CA PRO A 140 -5.73 21.55 -3.93
C PRO A 140 -6.91 20.79 -3.33
N GLU A 141 -6.81 19.47 -3.19
CA GLU A 141 -7.87 18.62 -2.66
C GLU A 141 -7.29 17.61 -1.65
N PRO A 142 -7.61 17.78 -0.36
CA PRO A 142 -7.20 16.79 0.65
C PRO A 142 -7.97 15.48 0.49
N PHE A 143 -7.35 14.37 0.89
CA PHE A 143 -7.98 13.06 0.95
C PHE A 143 -9.39 13.12 1.56
N SER A 144 -10.38 12.57 0.85
CA SER A 144 -11.77 12.51 1.27
C SER A 144 -12.11 11.13 1.85
N PHE A 145 -12.09 11.03 3.18
CA PHE A 145 -12.52 9.81 3.85
C PHE A 145 -13.99 9.44 3.54
N ASN A 146 -14.84 10.42 3.26
CA ASN A 146 -16.25 10.19 2.94
C ASN A 146 -16.41 9.47 1.60
N GLU A 147 -15.61 9.79 0.58
CA GLU A 147 -15.66 9.10 -0.72
C GLU A 147 -15.29 7.63 -0.57
N TRP A 148 -14.32 7.35 0.28
CA TRP A 148 -13.92 5.98 0.56
C TRP A 148 -14.99 5.18 1.32
N ILE A 149 -15.68 5.83 2.28
CA ILE A 149 -16.86 5.27 2.95
C ILE A 149 -17.96 4.96 1.94
N GLU A 150 -18.26 5.90 1.03
CA GLU A 150 -19.28 5.72 0.00
C GLU A 150 -18.94 4.55 -0.93
N PHE A 151 -17.67 4.44 -1.33
CA PHE A 151 -17.17 3.30 -2.10
C PHE A 151 -17.43 1.97 -1.38
N VAL A 152 -17.05 1.86 -0.11
CA VAL A 152 -17.27 0.65 0.71
C VAL A 152 -18.76 0.33 0.81
N LEU A 153 -19.61 1.31 1.14
CA LEU A 153 -21.05 1.11 1.27
C LEU A 153 -21.71 0.60 -0.01
N LYS A 154 -21.25 1.06 -1.16
CA LYS A 154 -21.75 0.67 -2.48
C LYS A 154 -21.48 -0.82 -2.78
N HIS A 155 -20.44 -1.40 -2.22
CA HIS A 155 -19.97 -2.74 -2.56
C HIS A 155 -20.23 -3.77 -1.45
N LEU A 156 -20.94 -3.41 -0.37
CA LEU A 156 -21.22 -4.31 0.75
C LEU A 156 -21.97 -5.60 0.35
N ASP A 157 -22.85 -5.56 -0.63
CA ASP A 157 -23.61 -6.75 -1.07
C ASP A 157 -22.67 -7.79 -1.70
N ILE A 158 -21.62 -7.35 -2.40
CA ILE A 158 -20.59 -8.23 -2.95
C ILE A 158 -19.80 -8.89 -1.82
N ILE A 159 -19.42 -8.11 -0.82
CA ILE A 159 -18.68 -8.61 0.35
C ILE A 159 -19.54 -9.62 1.13
N ASP A 160 -20.81 -9.27 1.43
CA ASP A 160 -21.73 -10.13 2.19
C ASP A 160 -21.97 -11.47 1.51
N ALA A 161 -21.87 -11.55 0.18
CA ALA A 161 -21.95 -12.81 -0.58
C ALA A 161 -20.71 -13.71 -0.42
N HIS A 162 -19.60 -13.20 0.09
CA HIS A 162 -18.32 -13.90 0.20
C HIS A 162 -17.82 -14.09 1.63
N VAL A 163 -18.59 -13.69 2.64
CA VAL A 163 -18.25 -13.85 4.08
C VAL A 163 -19.30 -14.69 4.79
N GLU A 164 -18.91 -15.43 5.83
CA GLU A 164 -19.83 -16.29 6.59
C GLU A 164 -20.84 -15.49 7.41
N VAL A 165 -20.44 -14.31 7.88
CA VAL A 165 -21.28 -13.42 8.69
C VAL A 165 -21.44 -12.09 7.97
N PRO A 166 -22.66 -11.72 7.55
CA PRO A 166 -22.90 -10.44 6.88
C PRO A 166 -22.34 -9.27 7.68
N VAL A 167 -21.60 -8.40 6.98
CA VAL A 167 -20.91 -7.26 7.60
C VAL A 167 -21.70 -5.96 7.48
N GLY A 168 -22.65 -5.90 6.55
CA GLY A 168 -23.34 -4.67 6.16
C GLY A 168 -24.01 -3.92 7.30
N GLU A 169 -24.70 -4.61 8.24
CA GLU A 169 -25.30 -3.94 9.41
C GLU A 169 -24.23 -3.35 10.35
N THR A 170 -23.21 -4.16 10.65
CA THR A 170 -22.10 -3.71 11.53
C THR A 170 -21.41 -2.50 10.96
N ILE A 171 -21.12 -2.50 9.65
CA ILE A 171 -20.47 -1.36 8.99
C ILE A 171 -21.36 -0.12 9.01
N ARG A 172 -22.64 -0.24 8.66
CA ARG A 172 -23.56 0.89 8.68
C ARG A 172 -23.70 1.49 10.10
N ASP A 173 -23.62 0.68 11.15
CA ASP A 173 -23.66 1.15 12.53
C ASP A 173 -22.35 1.81 12.96
N LEU A 174 -21.20 1.29 12.51
CA LEU A 174 -19.90 1.90 12.76
C LEU A 174 -19.78 3.27 12.09
N LEU A 175 -20.26 3.39 10.86
CA LEU A 175 -20.22 4.66 10.11
C LEU A 175 -21.13 5.75 10.66
N LYS A 176 -22.09 5.41 11.54
CA LYS A 176 -22.89 6.39 12.28
C LYS A 176 -22.16 7.00 13.47
N ARG A 177 -21.06 6.39 13.91
CA ARG A 177 -20.28 6.91 15.04
C ARG A 177 -19.47 8.13 14.61
N PRO A 178 -19.44 9.20 15.42
CA PRO A 178 -18.63 10.36 15.09
C PRO A 178 -17.16 9.97 15.07
N LEU A 179 -16.42 10.56 14.12
CA LEU A 179 -14.96 10.48 14.13
C LEU A 179 -14.42 11.12 15.42
N PRO A 180 -13.38 10.56 16.03
CA PRO A 180 -12.63 11.24 17.07
C PRO A 180 -12.10 12.58 16.54
N ASP A 181 -11.95 13.54 17.44
CA ASP A 181 -11.30 14.81 17.11
C ASP A 181 -9.79 14.58 17.02
N PHE A 182 -9.34 13.97 15.90
CA PHE A 182 -7.94 13.89 15.57
C PHE A 182 -7.44 15.27 15.14
N ASP A 183 -6.18 15.56 15.47
CA ASP A 183 -5.44 16.67 14.87
C ASP A 183 -5.63 16.65 13.35
N SER A 184 -6.24 17.68 12.80
CA SER A 184 -6.59 17.80 11.39
C SER A 184 -5.38 18.07 10.48
N ARG A 185 -4.15 18.05 11.04
CA ARG A 185 -2.93 18.29 10.26
C ARG A 185 -2.77 17.23 9.19
N GLN A 186 -2.72 17.67 7.94
CA GLN A 186 -2.33 16.84 6.81
C GLN A 186 -0.81 16.64 6.83
N VAL A 187 -0.37 15.46 6.48
CA VAL A 187 1.04 15.06 6.34
C VAL A 187 1.19 14.27 5.03
N LEU A 188 2.40 14.15 4.52
CA LEU A 188 2.65 13.24 3.42
C LEU A 188 2.46 11.81 3.92
N CYS A 189 1.40 11.14 3.47
CA CYS A 189 1.10 9.75 3.77
C CYS A 189 1.50 8.84 2.60
N HIS A 190 1.81 7.59 2.91
CA HIS A 190 1.95 6.54 1.90
C HIS A 190 0.59 6.11 1.32
N MET A 191 -0.46 6.23 2.09
CA MET A 191 -1.87 5.92 1.81
C MET A 191 -2.19 4.44 1.57
N ASP A 192 -1.24 3.63 1.13
CA ASP A 192 -1.38 2.17 0.96
C ASP A 192 -0.29 1.38 1.71
N LEU A 193 -0.02 1.77 2.96
CA LEU A 193 0.98 1.10 3.78
C LEU A 193 0.44 -0.23 4.34
N ASN A 194 0.61 -1.29 3.58
CA ASN A 194 0.18 -2.65 3.91
C ASN A 194 1.36 -3.64 3.95
N ASP A 195 1.11 -4.91 4.26
CA ASP A 195 2.13 -5.94 4.40
C ASP A 195 2.73 -6.44 3.06
N GLU A 196 2.14 -6.06 1.93
CA GLU A 196 2.73 -6.28 0.60
C GLU A 196 3.77 -5.21 0.26
N HIS A 197 3.66 -4.03 0.87
CA HIS A 197 4.49 -2.87 0.56
C HIS A 197 5.63 -2.63 1.56
N VAL A 198 5.73 -3.44 2.61
CA VAL A 198 6.87 -3.42 3.55
C VAL A 198 7.77 -4.62 3.30
N LEU A 199 9.05 -4.35 3.02
CA LEU A 199 10.07 -5.39 2.85
C LEU A 199 10.79 -5.64 4.17
N ILE A 200 11.04 -6.92 4.45
CA ILE A 200 11.75 -7.41 5.62
C ILE A 200 13.06 -8.06 5.19
N ASP A 201 14.15 -7.70 5.84
CA ASP A 201 15.41 -8.42 5.73
C ASP A 201 15.28 -9.76 6.47
N ALA A 202 15.30 -10.85 5.73
CA ALA A 202 15.06 -12.18 6.26
C ALA A 202 16.15 -12.68 7.25
N LEU A 203 17.34 -12.06 7.23
CA LEU A 203 18.43 -12.42 8.15
C LEU A 203 18.27 -11.75 9.52
N SER A 204 17.88 -10.49 9.53
CA SER A 204 17.74 -9.71 10.77
C SER A 204 16.31 -9.70 11.32
N GLY A 205 15.30 -10.05 10.50
CA GLY A 205 13.89 -9.90 10.83
C GLY A 205 13.44 -8.44 10.97
N ARG A 206 14.15 -7.51 10.36
CA ARG A 206 13.89 -6.06 10.47
C ARG A 206 13.30 -5.52 9.19
N ALA A 207 12.44 -4.49 9.30
CA ALA A 207 11.99 -3.76 8.13
C ALA A 207 13.20 -3.14 7.40
N SER A 208 13.24 -3.27 6.08
CA SER A 208 14.34 -2.80 5.23
C SER A 208 13.92 -1.74 4.22
N ALA A 209 12.70 -1.83 3.71
CA ALA A 209 12.21 -0.89 2.70
C ALA A 209 10.68 -0.77 2.71
N VAL A 210 10.20 0.33 2.11
CA VAL A 210 8.78 0.56 1.77
C VAL A 210 8.70 0.83 0.27
N ILE A 211 7.80 0.11 -0.41
CA ILE A 211 7.59 0.16 -1.87
C ILE A 211 6.15 0.55 -2.21
N ASP A 212 5.90 0.82 -3.48
CA ASP A 212 4.60 1.16 -4.05
C ASP A 212 4.02 2.49 -3.53
N TRP A 213 4.52 3.58 -4.11
CA TRP A 213 4.22 4.95 -3.71
C TRP A 213 3.17 5.62 -4.60
N GLY A 214 2.47 4.83 -5.43
CA GLY A 214 1.51 5.35 -6.41
C GLY A 214 0.33 6.11 -5.79
N ASP A 215 -0.05 5.73 -4.56
CA ASP A 215 -1.17 6.34 -3.82
C ASP A 215 -0.72 7.41 -2.82
N ALA A 216 0.60 7.68 -2.74
CA ALA A 216 1.12 8.60 -1.74
C ALA A 216 0.65 10.04 -1.99
N GLU A 217 0.00 10.62 -1.01
CA GLU A 217 -0.60 11.96 -1.06
C GLU A 217 -0.70 12.59 0.34
N PRO A 218 -1.00 13.89 0.44
CA PRO A 218 -1.35 14.51 1.71
C PRO A 218 -2.61 13.91 2.31
N GLY A 219 -2.46 13.40 3.52
CA GLY A 219 -3.55 12.74 4.23
C GLY A 219 -3.44 12.92 5.75
N PRO A 220 -4.44 12.45 6.49
CA PRO A 220 -4.40 12.48 7.93
C PRO A 220 -3.35 11.50 8.47
N TRP A 221 -2.48 11.95 9.35
CA TRP A 221 -1.34 11.19 9.87
C TRP A 221 -1.70 9.76 10.36
N TRP A 222 -2.90 9.56 10.87
CA TRP A 222 -3.35 8.28 11.42
C TRP A 222 -3.62 7.22 10.34
N PHE A 223 -3.76 7.60 9.07
CA PHE A 223 -4.10 6.67 7.99
C PHE A 223 -3.03 5.58 7.83
N ASP A 224 -1.76 5.96 7.75
CA ASP A 224 -0.64 5.01 7.61
C ASP A 224 -0.46 4.08 8.83
N PHE A 225 -0.98 4.47 10.01
CA PHE A 225 -0.93 3.61 11.19
C PHE A 225 -1.96 2.49 11.18
N THR A 226 -3.00 2.59 10.37
CA THR A 226 -4.06 1.57 10.31
C THR A 226 -3.53 0.24 9.78
N GLY A 227 -2.67 0.26 8.77
CA GLY A 227 -1.97 -0.93 8.30
C GLY A 227 -1.20 -1.62 9.42
N LEU A 228 -0.43 -0.86 10.20
CA LEU A 228 0.33 -1.40 11.33
C LEU A 228 -0.54 -2.17 12.32
N TRP A 229 -1.75 -1.67 12.61
CA TRP A 229 -2.67 -2.37 13.47
C TRP A 229 -3.20 -3.66 12.83
N LEU A 230 -3.49 -3.65 11.52
CA LEU A 230 -4.05 -4.79 10.79
C LEU A 230 -3.11 -6.01 10.80
N TRP A 231 -1.82 -5.81 10.63
CA TRP A 231 -0.85 -6.91 10.51
C TRP A 231 0.13 -7.02 11.68
N GLY A 232 0.35 -5.96 12.44
CA GLY A 232 1.22 -5.96 13.64
C GLY A 232 0.46 -6.00 14.95
N GLY A 233 -0.85 -5.77 14.94
CA GLY A 233 -1.70 -5.70 16.13
C GLY A 233 -1.42 -4.50 17.02
N SER A 234 -2.05 -4.46 18.20
CA SER A 234 -1.90 -3.35 19.15
C SER A 234 -0.45 -3.15 19.60
N LYS A 235 0.32 -4.23 19.76
CA LYS A 235 1.71 -4.15 20.23
C LYS A 235 2.61 -3.38 19.25
N ALA A 236 2.47 -3.62 17.93
CA ALA A 236 3.22 -2.88 16.92
C ALA A 236 2.74 -1.44 16.81
N LEU A 237 1.43 -1.21 16.83
CA LEU A 237 0.84 0.13 16.82
C LEU A 237 1.31 0.96 18.01
N ASP A 238 1.23 0.42 19.24
CA ASP A 238 1.64 1.14 20.46
C ASP A 238 3.13 1.51 20.43
N ALA A 239 3.97 0.57 19.96
CA ALA A 239 5.41 0.82 19.81
C ALA A 239 5.69 1.90 18.77
N ALA A 240 5.01 1.84 17.62
CA ALA A 240 5.14 2.85 16.56
C ALA A 240 4.71 4.24 17.03
N LEU A 241 3.55 4.34 17.66
CA LEU A 241 3.02 5.60 18.20
C LEU A 241 3.91 6.20 19.29
N SER A 242 4.48 5.35 20.16
CA SER A 242 5.42 5.79 21.19
C SER A 242 6.63 6.50 20.57
N VAL A 243 7.21 5.94 19.50
CA VAL A 243 8.34 6.54 18.79
C VAL A 243 7.91 7.75 17.96
N TYR A 244 6.73 7.72 17.39
CA TYR A 244 6.14 8.85 16.67
C TYR A 244 5.86 10.04 17.57
N GLY A 245 5.71 9.80 18.89
CA GLY A 245 5.46 10.83 19.90
C GLY A 245 3.97 11.07 20.17
N ARG A 246 3.14 10.04 19.95
CA ARG A 246 1.70 10.09 20.22
C ARG A 246 1.26 8.95 21.13
N LYS A 247 0.18 9.20 21.86
CA LYS A 247 -0.56 8.20 22.64
C LYS A 247 -2.04 8.35 22.31
N LEU A 248 -2.67 7.24 21.93
CA LEU A 248 -4.10 7.24 21.63
C LEU A 248 -4.93 7.28 22.92
N THR A 249 -6.05 7.97 22.84
CA THR A 249 -7.18 7.83 23.78
C THR A 249 -7.95 6.54 23.48
N ASP A 250 -8.83 6.12 24.38
CA ASP A 250 -9.70 4.96 24.15
C ASP A 250 -10.60 5.15 22.94
N GLY A 251 -11.09 6.38 22.70
CA GLY A 251 -11.90 6.72 21.52
C GLY A 251 -11.11 6.59 20.21
N GLU A 252 -9.87 7.08 20.18
CA GLU A 252 -8.98 6.95 19.02
C GLU A 252 -8.61 5.48 18.76
N THR A 253 -8.37 4.69 19.81
CA THR A 253 -8.12 3.25 19.70
C THR A 253 -9.33 2.53 19.07
N ALA A 254 -10.52 2.83 19.54
CA ALA A 254 -11.75 2.28 18.95
C ALA A 254 -11.93 2.68 17.50
N TRP A 255 -11.54 3.90 17.14
CA TRP A 255 -11.55 4.39 15.76
C TRP A 255 -10.58 3.61 14.86
N PHE A 256 -9.34 3.38 15.29
CA PHE A 256 -8.38 2.56 14.54
C PHE A 256 -8.93 1.18 14.23
N GLN A 257 -9.60 0.54 15.19
CA GLN A 257 -10.25 -0.77 14.98
C GLN A 257 -11.37 -0.69 13.93
N GLN A 258 -12.15 0.39 13.92
CA GLN A 258 -13.20 0.61 12.94
C GLN A 258 -12.64 0.92 11.55
N HIS A 259 -11.63 1.76 11.47
CA HIS A 259 -10.96 2.09 10.22
C HIS A 259 -10.31 0.86 9.60
N ALA A 260 -9.64 0.04 10.40
CA ALA A 260 -9.08 -1.23 9.96
C ALA A 260 -10.15 -2.18 9.36
N LEU A 261 -11.37 -2.14 9.89
CA LEU A 261 -12.50 -2.88 9.34
C LEU A 261 -12.88 -2.35 7.95
N ILE A 262 -12.95 -1.03 7.78
CA ILE A 262 -13.24 -0.38 6.50
C ILE A 262 -12.15 -0.71 5.46
N VAL A 263 -10.88 -0.61 5.83
CA VAL A 263 -9.74 -1.00 4.97
C VAL A 263 -9.85 -2.47 4.56
N SER A 264 -10.12 -3.36 5.52
CA SER A 264 -10.26 -4.80 5.21
C SER A 264 -11.38 -5.10 4.22
N ILE A 265 -12.46 -4.33 4.25
CA ILE A 265 -13.58 -4.46 3.30
C ILE A 265 -13.15 -4.01 1.90
N GLY A 266 -12.54 -2.84 1.80
CA GLY A 266 -12.05 -2.33 0.51
C GLY A 266 -11.07 -3.30 -0.14
N SER A 267 -10.06 -3.76 0.59
CA SER A 267 -9.09 -4.72 0.10
C SER A 267 -9.72 -6.06 -0.29
N LEU A 268 -10.63 -6.59 0.55
CA LEU A 268 -11.35 -7.82 0.22
C LEU A 268 -12.20 -7.69 -1.04
N TYR A 269 -12.84 -6.52 -1.25
CA TYR A 269 -13.60 -6.27 -2.48
C TYR A 269 -12.71 -6.38 -3.71
N TYR A 270 -11.55 -5.75 -3.71
CA TYR A 270 -10.61 -5.80 -4.82
C TYR A 270 -10.14 -7.24 -5.09
N GLU A 271 -9.77 -7.97 -4.06
CA GLU A 271 -9.32 -9.36 -4.20
C GLU A 271 -10.41 -10.29 -4.75
N ILE A 272 -11.67 -10.12 -4.29
CA ILE A 272 -12.82 -10.85 -4.84
C ILE A 272 -12.99 -10.57 -6.34
N CYS A 273 -12.79 -9.32 -6.75
CA CYS A 273 -12.89 -8.93 -8.16
C CYS A 273 -11.76 -9.53 -9.01
N LEU A 274 -10.56 -9.70 -8.45
CA LEU A 274 -9.42 -10.33 -9.15
C LEU A 274 -9.60 -11.85 -9.26
N ASP A 275 -9.67 -12.51 -8.13
CA ASP A 275 -9.89 -13.98 -8.03
C ASP A 275 -10.50 -14.31 -6.67
N PRO A 276 -11.83 -14.61 -6.62
CA PRO A 276 -12.51 -14.91 -5.36
C PRO A 276 -12.01 -16.21 -4.69
N ALA A 277 -11.24 -17.06 -5.39
CA ALA A 277 -10.66 -18.29 -4.86
C ALA A 277 -9.19 -18.14 -4.43
N SER A 278 -8.56 -16.99 -4.65
CA SER A 278 -7.14 -16.74 -4.37
C SER A 278 -6.82 -16.89 -2.88
N GLU A 279 -5.53 -17.05 -2.57
CA GLU A 279 -5.01 -17.02 -1.21
C GLU A 279 -5.14 -15.61 -0.60
N ALA A 280 -4.92 -14.57 -1.40
CA ALA A 280 -5.10 -13.18 -0.99
C ALA A 280 -6.55 -12.90 -0.55
N THR A 281 -7.55 -13.34 -1.32
CA THR A 281 -8.96 -13.25 -0.94
C THR A 281 -9.25 -13.94 0.40
N ARG A 282 -8.71 -15.15 0.62
CA ARG A 282 -8.87 -15.85 1.90
C ARG A 282 -8.23 -15.07 3.05
N THR A 283 -7.03 -14.56 2.85
CA THR A 283 -6.29 -13.76 3.84
C THR A 283 -7.07 -12.51 4.25
N TRP A 284 -7.59 -11.75 3.29
CA TRP A 284 -8.38 -10.56 3.58
C TRP A 284 -9.74 -10.87 4.21
N ARG A 285 -10.37 -11.99 3.86
CA ARG A 285 -11.57 -12.48 4.56
C ARG A 285 -11.29 -12.75 6.03
N ASP A 286 -10.21 -13.45 6.35
CA ASP A 286 -9.80 -13.74 7.73
C ASP A 286 -9.47 -12.46 8.51
N ARG A 287 -8.84 -11.47 7.87
CA ARG A 287 -8.58 -10.15 8.47
C ARG A 287 -9.87 -9.42 8.79
N LEU A 288 -10.80 -9.39 7.83
CA LEU A 288 -12.12 -8.79 8.03
C LEU A 288 -12.86 -9.42 9.21
N GLU A 289 -12.90 -10.74 9.28
CA GLU A 289 -13.56 -11.44 10.38
C GLU A 289 -12.90 -11.19 11.74
N ARG A 290 -11.57 -11.09 11.80
CA ARG A 290 -10.86 -10.71 13.03
C ARG A 290 -11.21 -9.29 13.45
N SER A 291 -11.20 -8.35 12.50
CA SER A 291 -11.56 -6.94 12.75
C SER A 291 -13.01 -6.80 13.23
N MET A 292 -13.94 -7.57 12.65
CA MET A 292 -15.33 -7.66 13.09
C MET A 292 -15.46 -8.14 14.54
N ARG A 293 -14.71 -9.18 14.90
CA ARG A 293 -14.69 -9.70 16.28
C ARG A 293 -14.15 -8.68 17.27
N ALA A 294 -13.15 -7.89 16.88
CA ALA A 294 -12.59 -6.82 17.72
C ALA A 294 -13.57 -5.65 17.90
N ALA A 295 -14.24 -5.22 16.83
CA ALA A 295 -15.18 -4.09 16.85
C ALA A 295 -16.49 -4.35 17.65
N ARG A 296 -16.81 -5.61 17.94
CA ARG A 296 -17.99 -6.02 18.73
C ARG A 296 -17.73 -6.09 20.23
N ARG A 297 -16.50 -5.98 20.67
CA ARG A 297 -16.08 -5.97 22.09
C ARG A 297 -16.01 -4.55 22.64
#